data_01aa37e36a90d11b99eeb755069b4f8f
#
_entry.id   01aa37e36a90d11b99eeb755069b4f8f
#
_cell.length_a   1.000
_cell.length_b   1.000
_cell.length_c   1.000
_cell.angle_alpha   90.00
_cell.angle_beta   90.00
_cell.angle_gamma   90.00
#
_symmetry.space_group_name_H-M   'P 1'
#
loop_
_entity.id
_entity.type
_entity.pdbx_description
1 polymer ?
#
loop_
_entity_poly.entity_id
_entity_poly.type
_entity_poly.pdbx_seq_one_letter_code
_entity_poly.pdbx_strand_id
1 'polypeptide(L)'
;MLARWILAGLALGLSLGNLAHADTRNVRILGRAAVIAGGGVKLQWAASGFEARVVGKSLTATIVDEWGDNWLNIEVDGKRSAIQLKAGTADYVIFSGKPGVHTVRVTRRTNSQGGATQLLDVRSDGSITPTAVPKRRMLVIGDSITSGYGVEGADQHCRYSKETQNADAAYPSLVARSFAADLELVSMDGWGLYRNYMGSPPTMKQMAWQTLPTDATPWPIGKSFPQVIIIALGANDFASGDPGDGFTADYQSLIEKLRVAHKNAHIFGVFGGILDGERYAAGRTAISTTIAKLKKAGDSRVHFIEFTLPNAPRRWGCDWHPGLDAQQRMARTLQTEIDQYVAW
;
A
#
# COMPACT_ATOMS: atom_id res chain seq x y z
N MET A 1 -0.67 15.68 83.17
CA MET A 1 -1.51 14.84 82.25
C MET A 1 -1.20 15.26 80.85
N LEU A 2 -0.37 14.50 80.12
CA LEU A 2 0.04 14.77 78.75
C LEU A 2 -0.86 13.98 77.82
N ALA A 3 -1.64 14.70 76.96
CA ALA A 3 -2.46 14.08 75.89
C ALA A 3 -1.57 13.84 74.65
N ARG A 4 -1.42 12.58 74.23
CA ARG A 4 -0.78 12.16 72.99
C ARG A 4 -1.82 12.20 71.86
N TRP A 5 -1.57 13.02 70.83
CA TRP A 5 -2.28 12.99 69.57
C TRP A 5 -1.60 11.99 68.61
N ILE A 6 -2.36 10.98 68.18
CA ILE A 6 -1.95 10.02 67.13
C ILE A 6 -2.40 10.57 65.81
N LEU A 7 -1.45 10.95 64.97
CA LEU A 7 -1.73 11.30 63.57
C LEU A 7 -1.75 10.00 62.74
N ALA A 8 -2.95 9.64 62.25
CA ALA A 8 -3.12 8.57 61.27
C ALA A 8 -2.79 9.14 59.88
N GLY A 9 -1.67 8.75 59.34
CA GLY A 9 -1.32 9.07 57.94
C GLY A 9 -2.05 8.16 57.00
N LEU A 10 -2.95 8.75 56.17
CA LEU A 10 -3.55 8.08 55.04
C LEU A 10 -2.51 8.04 53.88
N ALA A 11 -1.96 6.88 53.61
CA ALA A 11 -1.15 6.61 52.45
C ALA A 11 -2.10 6.43 51.25
N LEU A 12 -2.25 7.45 50.40
CA LEU A 12 -2.85 7.28 49.09
C LEU A 12 -1.87 6.46 48.21
N GLY A 13 -2.18 5.20 48.03
CA GLY A 13 -1.50 4.37 47.02
C GLY A 13 -1.88 4.81 45.62
N LEU A 14 -1.05 5.63 44.98
CA LEU A 14 -1.08 5.84 43.55
C LEU A 14 -0.75 4.52 42.88
N SER A 15 -1.77 3.79 42.42
CA SER A 15 -1.58 2.70 41.46
C SER A 15 -1.05 3.33 40.17
N LEU A 16 0.25 3.26 39.96
CA LEU A 16 0.87 3.44 38.65
C LEU A 16 0.30 2.32 37.77
N GLY A 17 -0.76 2.63 37.02
CA GLY A 17 -1.22 1.77 35.97
C GLY A 17 -0.02 1.51 35.05
N ASN A 18 0.37 0.25 34.92
CA ASN A 18 1.33 -0.19 33.90
C ASN A 18 0.78 0.30 32.54
N LEU A 19 1.34 1.36 32.02
CA LEU A 19 1.19 1.70 30.60
C LEU A 19 1.75 0.51 29.84
N ALA A 20 0.88 -0.36 29.36
CA ALA A 20 1.27 -1.45 28.50
C ALA A 20 2.05 -0.85 27.33
N HIS A 21 3.34 -1.16 27.23
CA HIS A 21 4.15 -0.74 26.11
C HIS A 21 3.56 -1.37 24.84
N ALA A 22 3.28 -0.55 23.86
CA ALA A 22 2.84 -1.01 22.55
C ALA A 22 3.87 -2.02 21.99
N ASP A 23 3.44 -3.23 21.66
CA ASP A 23 4.34 -4.28 21.15
C ASP A 23 3.88 -4.79 19.77
N THR A 24 4.54 -4.26 18.74
CA THR A 24 4.36 -4.74 17.36
C THR A 24 5.56 -5.57 16.86
N ARG A 25 6.50 -5.94 17.74
CA ARG A 25 7.70 -6.72 17.38
C ARG A 25 7.39 -8.17 17.08
N ASN A 26 6.25 -8.66 17.53
CA ASN A 26 5.77 -10.02 17.34
C ASN A 26 5.00 -10.23 16.01
N VAL A 27 4.90 -9.19 15.18
CA VAL A 27 4.29 -9.27 13.85
C VAL A 27 5.25 -8.78 12.77
N ARG A 28 5.09 -9.25 11.55
CA ARG A 28 5.79 -8.70 10.37
C ARG A 28 4.99 -7.52 9.81
N ILE A 29 5.60 -6.36 9.73
CA ILE A 29 4.99 -5.19 9.11
C ILE A 29 5.09 -5.31 7.59
N LEU A 30 4.01 -4.96 6.89
CA LEU A 30 3.85 -4.98 5.44
C LEU A 30 3.90 -3.56 4.87
N GLY A 31 4.66 -3.37 3.81
CA GLY A 31 4.83 -2.06 3.17
C GLY A 31 5.63 -1.07 4.03
N ARG A 32 5.51 0.23 3.71
CA ARG A 32 6.18 1.31 4.44
C ARG A 32 5.42 1.66 5.72
N ALA A 33 6.18 1.84 6.79
CA ALA A 33 5.64 2.23 8.10
C ALA A 33 6.63 3.14 8.85
N ALA A 34 6.12 4.05 9.65
CA ALA A 34 6.90 4.83 10.59
C ALA A 34 6.75 4.26 12.00
N VAL A 35 7.86 4.06 12.71
CA VAL A 35 7.84 3.69 14.13
C VAL A 35 7.42 4.91 14.93
N ILE A 36 6.49 4.73 15.89
CA ILE A 36 6.02 5.80 16.77
C ILE A 36 6.67 5.70 18.15
N ALA A 37 6.79 6.85 18.82
CA ALA A 37 7.33 6.92 20.18
C ALA A 37 6.43 6.06 21.13
N GLY A 38 7.06 5.29 22.00
CA GLY A 38 6.34 4.39 22.93
C GLY A 38 6.01 3.02 22.33
N GLY A 39 6.41 2.72 21.11
CA GLY A 39 6.15 1.48 20.38
C GLY A 39 4.96 1.60 19.41
N GLY A 40 4.76 0.56 18.61
CA GLY A 40 3.77 0.58 17.54
C GLY A 40 4.27 1.18 16.23
N VAL A 41 3.41 1.18 15.22
CA VAL A 41 3.74 1.68 13.87
C VAL A 41 2.59 2.48 13.28
N LYS A 42 2.94 3.52 12.54
CA LYS A 42 2.02 4.32 11.73
C LYS A 42 2.03 3.81 10.29
N LEU A 43 0.85 3.52 9.77
CA LEU A 43 0.57 3.01 8.43
C LEU A 43 -0.29 4.02 7.69
N GLN A 44 -0.01 4.26 6.41
CA GLN A 44 -0.84 5.17 5.61
C GLN A 44 -0.92 4.76 4.14
N TRP A 45 0.11 4.11 3.58
CA TRP A 45 0.04 3.62 2.21
C TRP A 45 -1.01 2.50 2.08
N ALA A 46 -1.70 2.46 0.93
CA ALA A 46 -2.61 1.37 0.61
C ALA A 46 -1.87 0.02 0.65
N ALA A 47 -2.55 -1.06 1.02
CA ALA A 47 -1.99 -2.40 1.22
C ALA A 47 -0.89 -2.52 2.30
N SER A 48 -0.53 -1.44 3.02
CA SER A 48 0.30 -1.56 4.22
C SER A 48 -0.45 -2.23 5.36
N GLY A 49 0.26 -2.86 6.29
CA GLY A 49 -0.39 -3.59 7.36
C GLY A 49 0.54 -4.48 8.16
N PHE A 50 0.05 -5.63 8.60
CA PHE A 50 0.85 -6.62 9.30
C PHE A 50 0.46 -8.05 8.98
N GLU A 51 1.37 -8.97 9.26
CA GLU A 51 1.16 -10.41 9.13
C GLU A 51 1.81 -11.16 10.30
N ALA A 52 1.12 -12.19 10.79
CA ALA A 52 1.58 -12.99 11.90
C ALA A 52 1.15 -14.47 11.79
N ARG A 53 1.94 -15.34 12.39
CA ARG A 53 1.55 -16.70 12.74
C ARG A 53 1.10 -16.71 14.20
N VAL A 54 -0.10 -17.20 14.45
CA VAL A 54 -0.72 -17.24 15.77
C VAL A 54 -0.94 -18.69 16.16
N VAL A 55 -0.53 -19.05 17.38
CA VAL A 55 -0.91 -20.34 17.99
C VAL A 55 -1.87 -20.02 19.12
N GLY A 56 -3.16 -20.20 18.90
CA GLY A 56 -4.22 -19.78 19.82
C GLY A 56 -5.58 -19.89 19.17
N LYS A 57 -6.60 -19.29 19.79
CA LYS A 57 -7.97 -19.25 19.27
C LYS A 57 -8.45 -17.84 18.94
N SER A 58 -7.64 -16.79 19.19
CA SER A 58 -8.04 -15.41 18.99
C SER A 58 -6.84 -14.50 18.67
N LEU A 59 -7.10 -13.40 17.98
CA LEU A 59 -6.17 -12.29 17.80
C LEU A 59 -6.96 -10.99 17.89
N THR A 60 -6.47 -10.05 18.70
CA THR A 60 -7.01 -8.69 18.83
C THR A 60 -5.91 -7.69 18.54
N ALA A 61 -6.22 -6.67 17.75
CA ALA A 61 -5.33 -5.54 17.47
C ALA A 61 -5.88 -4.26 18.09
N THR A 62 -5.03 -3.50 18.78
CA THR A 62 -5.34 -2.14 19.23
C THR A 62 -4.90 -1.17 18.15
N ILE A 63 -5.86 -0.45 17.58
CA ILE A 63 -5.65 0.42 16.42
C ILE A 63 -6.19 1.82 16.73
N VAL A 64 -5.43 2.84 16.32
CA VAL A 64 -5.90 4.23 16.21
C VAL A 64 -6.17 4.53 14.76
N ASP A 65 -7.36 5.01 14.44
CA ASP A 65 -7.65 5.56 13.13
C ASP A 65 -7.98 7.04 13.24
N GLU A 66 -7.37 7.84 12.37
CA GLU A 66 -7.44 9.30 12.48
C GLU A 66 -8.84 9.83 12.21
N TRP A 67 -9.53 9.27 11.19
CA TRP A 67 -10.81 9.79 10.72
C TRP A 67 -12.00 8.84 10.94
N GLY A 68 -11.75 7.57 11.23
CA GLY A 68 -12.80 6.59 11.53
C GLY A 68 -13.53 6.07 10.29
N ASP A 69 -12.95 6.20 9.14
CA ASP A 69 -13.55 5.78 7.87
C ASP A 69 -12.63 4.91 7.01
N ASN A 70 -11.45 4.56 7.53
CA ASN A 70 -10.59 3.60 6.87
C ASN A 70 -11.12 2.17 7.04
N TRP A 71 -10.76 1.33 6.08
CA TRP A 71 -11.11 -0.07 6.09
C TRP A 71 -9.85 -0.93 6.07
N LEU A 72 -9.92 -2.07 6.74
CA LEU A 72 -8.90 -3.11 6.72
C LEU A 72 -9.46 -4.37 6.07
N ASN A 73 -8.65 -5.00 5.22
CA ASN A 73 -8.83 -6.39 4.82
C ASN A 73 -8.21 -7.29 5.88
N ILE A 74 -8.89 -8.35 6.23
CA ILE A 74 -8.44 -9.40 7.14
C ILE A 74 -8.45 -10.72 6.38
N GLU A 75 -7.32 -11.42 6.39
CA GLU A 75 -7.23 -12.78 5.86
C GLU A 75 -6.72 -13.71 6.97
N VAL A 76 -7.52 -14.74 7.30
CA VAL A 76 -7.17 -15.78 8.28
C VAL A 76 -7.27 -17.12 7.59
N ASP A 77 -6.14 -17.82 7.45
CA ASP A 77 -6.06 -19.13 6.78
C ASP A 77 -6.71 -19.12 5.39
N GLY A 78 -6.51 -18.05 4.63
CA GLY A 78 -7.07 -17.85 3.29
C GLY A 78 -8.53 -17.35 3.25
N LYS A 79 -9.23 -17.28 4.38
CA LYS A 79 -10.59 -16.71 4.46
C LYS A 79 -10.51 -15.21 4.63
N ARG A 80 -11.24 -14.48 3.80
CA ARG A 80 -11.20 -13.02 3.72
C ARG A 80 -12.45 -12.38 4.32
N SER A 81 -12.23 -11.29 5.02
CA SER A 81 -13.26 -10.37 5.51
C SER A 81 -12.72 -8.94 5.50
N ALA A 82 -13.57 -7.97 5.79
CA ALA A 82 -13.16 -6.58 5.93
C ALA A 82 -13.85 -5.94 7.12
N ILE A 83 -13.21 -4.96 7.74
CA ILE A 83 -13.76 -4.16 8.83
C ILE A 83 -13.55 -2.68 8.56
N GLN A 84 -14.54 -1.88 8.94
CA GLN A 84 -14.40 -0.42 9.02
C GLN A 84 -13.83 -0.04 10.38
N LEU A 85 -12.86 0.88 10.38
CA LEU A 85 -12.30 1.43 11.61
C LEU A 85 -13.19 2.56 12.15
N LYS A 86 -13.08 2.82 13.45
CA LYS A 86 -13.70 3.95 14.13
C LYS A 86 -12.65 5.00 14.45
N ALA A 87 -13.05 6.27 14.49
CA ALA A 87 -12.15 7.35 14.90
C ALA A 87 -11.61 7.13 16.32
N GLY A 88 -10.35 7.44 16.52
CA GLY A 88 -9.65 7.25 17.78
C GLY A 88 -9.16 5.82 18.01
N THR A 89 -8.88 5.49 19.27
CA THR A 89 -8.31 4.20 19.68
C THR A 89 -9.42 3.19 19.94
N ALA A 90 -9.30 1.99 19.35
CA ALA A 90 -10.21 0.90 19.61
C ALA A 90 -9.50 -0.46 19.49
N ASP A 91 -10.03 -1.45 20.19
CA ASP A 91 -9.67 -2.85 20.03
C ASP A 91 -10.55 -3.52 18.96
N TYR A 92 -9.89 -4.21 18.03
CA TYR A 92 -10.53 -4.97 16.97
C TYR A 92 -10.22 -6.43 17.09
N VAL A 93 -11.25 -7.25 17.24
CA VAL A 93 -11.11 -8.71 17.19
C VAL A 93 -10.88 -9.09 15.72
N ILE A 94 -9.63 -9.45 15.39
CA ILE A 94 -9.23 -9.84 14.05
C ILE A 94 -9.77 -11.23 13.71
N PHE A 95 -9.67 -12.15 14.67
CA PHE A 95 -10.39 -13.41 14.61
C PHE A 95 -10.66 -13.97 16.01
N SER A 96 -11.70 -14.81 16.09
CA SER A 96 -11.99 -15.68 17.23
C SER A 96 -12.56 -16.98 16.67
N GLY A 97 -12.02 -18.13 17.11
CA GLY A 97 -12.37 -19.42 16.55
C GLY A 97 -11.86 -20.60 17.36
N LYS A 98 -11.53 -21.69 16.69
CA LYS A 98 -10.98 -22.89 17.31
C LYS A 98 -9.50 -22.68 17.64
N PRO A 99 -9.00 -23.28 18.75
CA PRO A 99 -7.56 -23.32 19.00
C PRO A 99 -6.82 -23.99 17.83
N GLY A 100 -5.70 -23.40 17.42
CA GLY A 100 -4.92 -23.92 16.31
C GLY A 100 -3.73 -23.04 15.95
N VAL A 101 -3.13 -23.39 14.83
CA VAL A 101 -2.09 -22.57 14.17
C VAL A 101 -2.76 -21.82 13.04
N HIS A 102 -2.71 -20.51 13.10
CA HIS A 102 -3.35 -19.63 12.14
C HIS A 102 -2.34 -18.69 11.50
N THR A 103 -2.48 -18.44 10.22
CA THR A 103 -1.80 -17.35 9.52
C THR A 103 -2.78 -16.20 9.35
N VAL A 104 -2.41 -15.05 9.88
CA VAL A 104 -3.26 -13.85 9.88
C VAL A 104 -2.55 -12.75 9.11
N ARG A 105 -3.24 -12.16 8.13
CA ARG A 105 -2.79 -11.00 7.38
C ARG A 105 -3.84 -9.91 7.49
N VAL A 106 -3.42 -8.70 7.85
CA VAL A 106 -4.26 -7.51 7.94
C VAL A 106 -3.63 -6.43 7.10
N THR A 107 -4.38 -5.87 6.14
CA THR A 107 -3.88 -4.83 5.24
C THR A 107 -4.86 -3.67 5.15
N ARG A 108 -4.33 -2.46 5.02
CA ARG A 108 -5.11 -1.27 4.74
C ARG A 108 -5.77 -1.41 3.37
N ARG A 109 -7.10 -1.42 3.36
CA ARG A 109 -7.94 -1.56 2.17
C ARG A 109 -8.07 -0.24 1.42
N THR A 110 -8.18 0.86 2.17
CA THR A 110 -8.38 2.21 1.68
C THR A 110 -7.09 2.86 1.18
N ASN A 111 -7.25 3.92 0.38
CA ASN A 111 -6.16 4.69 -0.20
C ASN A 111 -5.33 5.46 0.86
N SER A 112 -4.29 6.11 0.39
CA SER A 112 -3.32 6.81 1.24
C SER A 112 -3.83 8.16 1.74
N GLN A 113 -4.90 8.72 1.14
CA GLN A 113 -5.46 10.02 1.52
C GLN A 113 -6.46 9.97 2.67
N GLY A 114 -6.88 8.78 3.10
CA GLY A 114 -7.84 8.58 4.19
C GLY A 114 -7.27 8.79 5.60
N GLY A 115 -6.24 9.61 5.80
CA GLY A 115 -5.58 9.76 7.09
C GLY A 115 -4.70 8.56 7.45
N ALA A 116 -4.05 8.61 8.59
CA ALA A 116 -3.18 7.53 9.05
C ALA A 116 -3.91 6.55 9.98
N THR A 117 -3.45 5.31 9.94
CA THR A 117 -3.83 4.26 10.89
C THR A 117 -2.61 3.87 11.71
N GLN A 118 -2.72 3.75 13.04
CA GLN A 118 -1.62 3.34 13.89
C GLN A 118 -1.95 1.97 14.50
N LEU A 119 -1.07 1.00 14.31
CA LEU A 119 -1.11 -0.27 15.02
C LEU A 119 -0.31 -0.09 16.32
N LEU A 120 -1.00 -0.12 17.46
CA LEU A 120 -0.37 0.06 18.76
C LEU A 120 0.06 -1.27 19.37
N ASP A 121 -0.79 -2.30 19.27
CA ASP A 121 -0.56 -3.57 19.93
C ASP A 121 -1.28 -4.71 19.20
N VAL A 122 -0.76 -5.94 19.35
CA VAL A 122 -1.37 -7.16 18.84
C VAL A 122 -1.30 -8.24 19.92
N ARG A 123 -2.45 -8.72 20.36
CA ARG A 123 -2.61 -9.69 21.46
C ARG A 123 -3.33 -10.95 21.01
N SER A 124 -2.96 -12.07 21.62
CA SER A 124 -3.61 -13.37 21.46
C SER A 124 -3.75 -14.04 22.82
N ASP A 125 -4.62 -15.01 22.92
CA ASP A 125 -4.69 -15.93 24.06
C ASP A 125 -3.58 -16.99 24.05
N GLY A 126 -2.74 -16.99 23.04
CA GLY A 126 -1.59 -17.87 22.89
C GLY A 126 -0.35 -17.12 22.41
N SER A 127 0.45 -17.73 21.53
CA SER A 127 1.69 -17.10 21.03
C SER A 127 1.50 -16.47 19.66
N ILE A 128 2.22 -15.35 19.44
CA ILE A 128 2.29 -14.62 18.17
C ILE A 128 3.74 -14.58 17.73
N THR A 129 4.00 -14.88 16.47
CA THR A 129 5.33 -14.77 15.84
C THR A 129 5.24 -14.14 14.48
N PRO A 130 6.24 -13.33 14.07
CA PRO A 130 6.28 -12.77 12.73
C PRO A 130 6.35 -13.88 11.68
N THR A 131 5.70 -13.71 10.56
CA THR A 131 5.92 -14.58 9.39
C THR A 131 7.28 -14.30 8.76
N ALA A 132 7.84 -15.28 8.06
CA ALA A 132 9.09 -15.10 7.32
C ALA A 132 8.92 -14.04 6.22
N VAL A 133 9.95 -13.22 6.05
CA VAL A 133 9.97 -12.25 4.93
C VAL A 133 10.18 -13.01 3.62
N PRO A 134 9.31 -12.86 2.61
CA PRO A 134 9.49 -13.46 1.30
C PRO A 134 10.82 -13.06 0.65
N LYS A 135 11.43 -13.97 -0.08
CA LYS A 135 12.65 -13.69 -0.86
C LYS A 135 12.37 -12.80 -2.06
N ARG A 136 11.19 -12.97 -2.67
CA ARG A 136 10.71 -12.15 -3.79
C ARG A 136 10.15 -10.85 -3.24
N ARG A 137 10.53 -9.73 -3.83
CA ARG A 137 10.11 -8.40 -3.37
C ARG A 137 9.76 -7.52 -4.56
N MET A 138 8.66 -6.82 -4.43
CA MET A 138 8.12 -5.95 -5.46
C MET A 138 7.82 -4.56 -4.88
N LEU A 139 8.29 -3.51 -5.57
CA LEU A 139 7.92 -2.12 -5.34
C LEU A 139 6.99 -1.68 -6.45
N VAL A 140 5.84 -1.11 -6.10
CA VAL A 140 4.91 -0.52 -7.07
C VAL A 140 4.68 0.95 -6.72
N ILE A 141 4.93 1.83 -7.68
CA ILE A 141 4.70 3.27 -7.58
C ILE A 141 3.60 3.62 -8.57
N GLY A 142 2.50 4.21 -8.09
CA GLY A 142 1.36 4.48 -8.95
C GLY A 142 0.35 5.47 -8.39
N ASP A 143 -0.82 5.45 -8.98
CA ASP A 143 -1.95 6.35 -8.69
C ASP A 143 -3.19 5.59 -8.20
N SER A 144 -4.38 6.13 -8.47
CA SER A 144 -5.68 5.55 -8.11
C SER A 144 -5.95 4.16 -8.71
N ILE A 145 -5.45 3.90 -9.92
CA ILE A 145 -5.59 2.58 -10.56
C ILE A 145 -4.82 1.53 -9.73
N THR A 146 -3.68 1.93 -9.23
CA THR A 146 -2.76 1.11 -8.43
C THR A 146 -3.27 0.88 -7.01
N SER A 147 -3.94 1.87 -6.41
CA SER A 147 -4.54 1.76 -5.06
C SER A 147 -5.85 0.96 -5.02
N GLY A 148 -6.46 0.68 -6.19
CA GLY A 148 -7.76 0.01 -6.29
C GLY A 148 -8.95 0.93 -6.01
N TYR A 149 -8.86 2.19 -6.45
CA TYR A 149 -9.94 3.19 -6.35
C TYR A 149 -11.23 2.66 -6.96
N GLY A 150 -12.29 2.59 -6.16
CA GLY A 150 -13.62 2.18 -6.61
C GLY A 150 -13.71 0.80 -7.28
N VAL A 151 -12.70 -0.08 -7.10
CA VAL A 151 -12.55 -1.35 -7.81
C VAL A 151 -13.72 -2.31 -7.61
N GLU A 152 -14.39 -2.25 -6.45
CA GLU A 152 -15.57 -3.06 -6.13
C GLU A 152 -16.88 -2.34 -6.43
N GLY A 153 -16.82 -1.20 -7.10
CA GLY A 153 -18.01 -0.50 -7.58
C GLY A 153 -18.82 -1.32 -8.60
N ALA A 154 -20.11 -1.06 -8.65
CA ALA A 154 -21.02 -1.78 -9.52
C ALA A 154 -20.72 -1.55 -11.01
N ASP A 155 -20.37 -0.32 -11.37
CA ASP A 155 -20.08 0.14 -12.73
C ASP A 155 -19.39 1.51 -12.72
N GLN A 156 -19.14 2.06 -13.92
CA GLN A 156 -18.46 3.36 -14.08
C GLN A 156 -19.24 4.58 -13.61
N HIS A 157 -20.53 4.46 -13.33
CA HIS A 157 -21.40 5.56 -12.93
C HIS A 157 -21.55 5.65 -11.42
N CYS A 158 -21.13 4.63 -10.66
CA CYS A 158 -21.08 4.75 -9.21
C CYS A 158 -20.05 5.79 -8.79
N ARG A 159 -20.37 6.52 -7.72
CA ARG A 159 -19.42 7.41 -7.07
C ARG A 159 -18.51 6.64 -6.14
N TYR A 160 -17.26 7.05 -6.10
CA TYR A 160 -16.29 6.52 -5.15
C TYR A 160 -16.81 6.58 -3.71
N SER A 161 -16.56 5.52 -2.98
CA SER A 161 -16.63 5.47 -1.53
C SER A 161 -15.47 4.63 -0.99
N LYS A 162 -15.10 4.83 0.27
CA LYS A 162 -14.05 4.01 0.91
C LYS A 162 -14.45 2.52 1.00
N GLU A 163 -15.73 2.23 0.97
CA GLU A 163 -16.27 0.87 0.91
C GLU A 163 -15.96 0.18 -0.42
N THR A 164 -16.06 0.91 -1.54
CA THR A 164 -15.80 0.37 -2.88
C THR A 164 -14.30 0.29 -3.23
N GLN A 165 -13.44 0.90 -2.40
CA GLN A 165 -11.99 0.80 -2.55
C GLN A 165 -11.47 -0.53 -2.02
N ASN A 166 -10.54 -1.16 -2.74
CA ASN A 166 -9.87 -2.36 -2.24
C ASN A 166 -8.48 -2.55 -2.85
N ALA A 167 -7.44 -2.14 -2.12
CA ALA A 167 -6.06 -2.31 -2.53
C ALA A 167 -5.66 -3.78 -2.73
N ASP A 168 -6.31 -4.71 -2.01
CA ASP A 168 -6.06 -6.15 -2.14
C ASP A 168 -6.67 -6.76 -3.40
N ALA A 169 -7.65 -6.10 -4.00
CA ALA A 169 -8.26 -6.48 -5.28
C ALA A 169 -7.60 -5.80 -6.48
N ALA A 170 -6.70 -4.84 -6.25
CA ALA A 170 -5.95 -4.17 -7.30
C ALA A 170 -4.80 -5.04 -7.84
N TYR A 171 -4.40 -4.79 -9.09
CA TYR A 171 -3.40 -5.59 -9.80
C TYR A 171 -2.07 -5.78 -9.03
N PRO A 172 -1.54 -4.80 -8.27
CA PRO A 172 -0.29 -5.01 -7.56
C PRO A 172 -0.36 -6.13 -6.53
N SER A 173 -1.45 -6.14 -5.73
CA SER A 173 -1.68 -7.17 -4.72
C SER A 173 -1.94 -8.54 -5.34
N LEU A 174 -2.65 -8.59 -6.47
CA LEU A 174 -2.89 -9.83 -7.21
C LEU A 174 -1.58 -10.43 -7.75
N VAL A 175 -0.72 -9.60 -8.35
CA VAL A 175 0.61 -10.02 -8.85
C VAL A 175 1.51 -10.46 -7.69
N ALA A 176 1.58 -9.67 -6.61
CA ALA A 176 2.40 -10.02 -5.46
C ALA A 176 2.00 -11.37 -4.85
N ARG A 177 0.69 -11.65 -4.75
CA ARG A 177 0.20 -12.96 -4.28
C ARG A 177 0.58 -14.10 -5.20
N SER A 178 0.45 -13.95 -6.53
CA SER A 178 0.77 -15.02 -7.47
C SER A 178 2.23 -15.44 -7.40
N PHE A 179 3.12 -14.52 -7.12
CA PHE A 179 4.55 -14.79 -6.95
C PHE A 179 4.97 -15.04 -5.50
N ALA A 180 4.05 -15.03 -4.54
CA ALA A 180 4.35 -15.04 -3.11
C ALA A 180 5.41 -13.98 -2.75
N ALA A 181 5.29 -12.79 -3.33
CA ALA A 181 6.23 -11.69 -3.16
C ALA A 181 5.79 -10.74 -2.04
N ASP A 182 6.77 -10.16 -1.35
CA ASP A 182 6.55 -9.03 -0.44
C ASP A 182 6.28 -7.77 -1.26
N LEU A 183 5.18 -7.08 -0.98
CA LEU A 183 4.72 -5.91 -1.72
C LEU A 183 4.98 -4.63 -0.94
N GLU A 184 5.70 -3.71 -1.54
CA GLU A 184 5.75 -2.31 -1.14
C GLU A 184 4.95 -1.48 -2.15
N LEU A 185 3.79 -0.98 -1.73
CA LEU A 185 2.88 -0.19 -2.56
C LEU A 185 2.93 1.28 -2.16
N VAL A 186 3.21 2.14 -3.12
CA VAL A 186 3.31 3.60 -2.95
C VAL A 186 2.41 4.26 -3.98
N SER A 187 1.22 4.68 -3.58
CA SER A 187 0.21 5.20 -4.50
C SER A 187 -0.61 6.33 -3.89
N MET A 188 -0.97 7.31 -4.72
CA MET A 188 -1.81 8.44 -4.35
C MET A 188 -2.86 8.69 -5.44
N ASP A 189 -4.14 8.70 -5.06
CA ASP A 189 -5.23 8.89 -5.99
C ASP A 189 -5.24 10.31 -6.56
N GLY A 190 -5.36 10.45 -7.88
CA GLY A 190 -5.33 11.75 -8.56
C GLY A 190 -3.94 12.36 -8.72
N TRP A 191 -2.88 11.68 -8.25
CA TRP A 191 -1.52 12.22 -8.31
C TRP A 191 -0.74 11.68 -9.51
N GLY A 192 -0.10 12.59 -10.23
CA GLY A 192 0.82 12.28 -11.31
C GLY A 192 2.27 12.42 -10.89
N LEU A 193 3.16 12.13 -11.80
CA LEU A 193 4.60 12.27 -11.60
C LEU A 193 5.04 13.73 -11.75
N TYR A 194 4.63 14.39 -12.84
CA TYR A 194 4.96 15.76 -13.18
C TYR A 194 3.87 16.74 -12.74
N ARG A 195 2.60 16.37 -12.97
CA ARG A 195 1.44 17.15 -12.49
C ARG A 195 0.31 16.22 -12.02
N ASN A 196 -0.45 16.68 -11.04
CA ASN A 196 -1.64 16.01 -10.54
C ASN A 196 -2.85 16.24 -11.46
N TYR A 197 -3.86 15.36 -11.40
CA TYR A 197 -5.13 15.54 -12.11
C TYR A 197 -5.79 16.86 -11.73
N MET A 198 -5.85 17.15 -10.44
CA MET A 198 -6.27 18.42 -9.85
C MET A 198 -5.35 18.74 -8.67
N GLY A 199 -5.10 20.02 -8.47
CA GLY A 199 -4.31 20.48 -7.33
C GLY A 199 -2.85 20.78 -7.64
N SER A 200 -2.19 21.29 -6.63
CA SER A 200 -0.80 21.76 -6.65
C SER A 200 0.17 20.66 -6.21
N PRO A 201 1.48 20.87 -6.39
CA PRO A 201 2.49 20.01 -5.74
C PRO A 201 2.25 19.87 -4.22
N PRO A 202 2.74 18.77 -3.60
CA PRO A 202 3.70 17.84 -4.15
C PRO A 202 3.07 16.86 -5.17
N THR A 203 3.92 16.25 -6.02
CA THR A 203 3.55 15.18 -6.94
C THR A 203 4.22 13.87 -6.52
N MET A 204 3.98 12.78 -7.24
CA MET A 204 4.65 11.51 -6.99
C MET A 204 6.17 11.58 -7.16
N LYS A 205 6.70 12.62 -7.82
CA LYS A 205 8.15 12.92 -7.89
C LYS A 205 8.78 13.06 -6.50
N GLN A 206 8.05 13.66 -5.54
CA GLN A 206 8.49 13.81 -4.15
C GLN A 206 7.98 12.66 -3.28
N MET A 207 6.69 12.31 -3.41
CA MET A 207 6.00 11.39 -2.52
C MET A 207 6.55 9.96 -2.60
N ALA A 208 7.04 9.55 -3.78
CA ALA A 208 7.60 8.20 -3.96
C ALA A 208 8.79 7.88 -3.04
N TRP A 209 9.41 8.89 -2.46
CA TRP A 209 10.60 8.75 -1.60
C TRP A 209 10.30 8.90 -0.11
N GLN A 210 9.06 9.14 0.28
CA GLN A 210 8.66 9.37 1.66
C GLN A 210 8.30 8.07 2.37
N THR A 211 8.51 8.06 3.70
CA THR A 211 8.08 6.96 4.57
C THR A 211 6.57 6.88 4.60
N LEU A 212 5.88 8.00 4.77
CA LEU A 212 4.42 8.11 4.74
C LEU A 212 4.00 9.33 3.91
N PRO A 213 2.79 9.35 3.36
CA PRO A 213 2.26 10.51 2.62
C PRO A 213 2.25 11.83 3.41
N THR A 214 2.01 11.75 4.71
CA THR A 214 1.95 12.93 5.60
C THR A 214 3.24 13.17 6.39
N ASP A 215 4.30 12.40 6.10
CA ASP A 215 5.58 12.50 6.80
C ASP A 215 6.71 12.59 5.76
N ALA A 216 7.30 13.78 5.64
CA ALA A 216 8.40 14.04 4.71
C ALA A 216 9.71 13.30 5.04
N THR A 217 9.74 12.49 6.10
CA THR A 217 10.89 11.64 6.43
C THR A 217 11.19 10.72 5.24
N PRO A 218 12.42 10.78 4.69
CA PRO A 218 12.78 9.92 3.58
C PRO A 218 12.67 8.44 3.94
N TRP A 219 12.10 7.65 3.03
CA TRP A 219 12.17 6.20 3.13
C TRP A 219 13.61 5.75 2.93
N PRO A 220 14.19 4.97 3.84
CA PRO A 220 15.58 4.53 3.70
C PRO A 220 15.73 3.60 2.51
N ILE A 221 16.25 4.13 1.42
CA ILE A 221 16.60 3.37 0.22
C ILE A 221 17.63 2.31 0.64
N GLY A 222 17.34 1.03 0.36
CA GLY A 222 18.21 -0.08 0.78
C GLY A 222 17.67 -0.92 1.96
N LYS A 223 16.57 -0.52 2.59
CA LYS A 223 15.84 -1.42 3.51
C LYS A 223 15.06 -2.51 2.74
N SER A 224 14.56 -2.19 1.55
CA SER A 224 13.99 -3.17 0.62
C SER A 224 14.91 -3.33 -0.60
N PHE A 225 15.03 -4.55 -1.10
CA PHE A 225 15.79 -4.85 -2.32
C PHE A 225 14.82 -5.50 -3.31
N PRO A 226 13.90 -4.73 -3.92
CA PRO A 226 12.97 -5.27 -4.88
C PRO A 226 13.71 -5.80 -6.11
N GLN A 227 13.34 -6.98 -6.56
CA GLN A 227 13.77 -7.52 -7.85
C GLN A 227 12.91 -7.00 -8.98
N VAL A 228 11.66 -6.60 -8.67
CA VAL A 228 10.69 -6.05 -9.60
C VAL A 228 10.23 -4.68 -9.09
N ILE A 229 10.30 -3.68 -9.95
CA ILE A 229 9.77 -2.33 -9.73
C ILE A 229 8.76 -2.04 -10.83
N ILE A 230 7.56 -1.60 -10.47
CA ILE A 230 6.52 -1.21 -11.39
C ILE A 230 6.26 0.29 -11.22
N ILE A 231 6.28 1.04 -12.32
CA ILE A 231 5.93 2.46 -12.36
C ILE A 231 4.66 2.60 -13.19
N ALA A 232 3.54 2.88 -12.53
CA ALA A 232 2.23 3.05 -13.13
C ALA A 232 1.74 4.48 -12.91
N LEU A 233 2.43 5.43 -13.53
CA LEU A 233 2.17 6.86 -13.48
C LEU A 233 2.01 7.40 -14.90
N GLY A 234 1.27 8.52 -15.03
CA GLY A 234 0.99 9.16 -16.30
C GLY A 234 -0.49 9.40 -16.54
N ALA A 235 -1.40 8.57 -16.00
CA ALA A 235 -2.82 8.76 -16.22
C ALA A 235 -3.29 10.16 -15.76
N ASN A 236 -2.86 10.62 -14.60
CA ASN A 236 -3.17 11.95 -14.10
C ASN A 236 -2.41 13.05 -14.85
N ASP A 237 -1.17 12.79 -15.26
CA ASP A 237 -0.35 13.73 -15.99
C ASP A 237 -0.95 14.09 -17.37
N PHE A 238 -1.50 13.09 -18.07
CA PHE A 238 -2.09 13.23 -19.40
C PHE A 238 -3.60 13.48 -19.39
N ALA A 239 -4.27 13.46 -18.25
CA ALA A 239 -5.72 13.64 -18.13
C ALA A 239 -6.21 14.98 -18.74
N SER A 240 -5.40 16.04 -18.66
CA SER A 240 -5.69 17.36 -19.21
C SER A 240 -4.88 17.68 -20.48
N GLY A 241 -4.49 16.66 -21.26
CA GLY A 241 -3.66 16.78 -22.46
C GLY A 241 -2.20 16.45 -22.22
N ASP A 242 -1.36 16.61 -23.25
CA ASP A 242 0.08 16.33 -23.18
C ASP A 242 0.80 17.35 -22.29
N PRO A 243 1.52 16.93 -21.23
CA PRO A 243 2.32 17.84 -20.41
C PRO A 243 3.68 18.20 -21.03
N GLY A 244 4.06 17.61 -22.16
CA GLY A 244 5.30 17.88 -22.87
C GLY A 244 6.55 17.27 -22.23
N ASP A 245 7.72 17.85 -22.56
CA ASP A 245 9.04 17.32 -22.19
C ASP A 245 9.29 17.24 -20.69
N GLY A 246 8.58 18.04 -19.88
CA GLY A 246 8.69 17.99 -18.42
C GLY A 246 8.34 16.62 -17.84
N PHE A 247 7.30 15.97 -18.34
CA PHE A 247 6.93 14.62 -17.92
C PHE A 247 7.99 13.59 -18.30
N THR A 248 8.48 13.61 -19.53
CA THR A 248 9.51 12.64 -20.00
C THR A 248 10.81 12.78 -19.22
N ALA A 249 11.23 14.01 -18.92
CA ALA A 249 12.40 14.29 -18.09
C ALA A 249 12.24 13.74 -16.66
N ASP A 250 11.07 13.97 -16.03
CA ASP A 250 10.79 13.46 -14.69
C ASP A 250 10.67 11.93 -14.69
N TYR A 251 10.07 11.32 -15.72
CA TYR A 251 9.94 9.88 -15.84
C TYR A 251 11.31 9.20 -16.00
N GLN A 252 12.18 9.75 -16.85
CA GLN A 252 13.55 9.29 -17.00
C GLN A 252 14.31 9.42 -15.66
N SER A 253 14.22 10.58 -15.00
CA SER A 253 14.88 10.84 -13.71
C SER A 253 14.41 9.87 -12.61
N LEU A 254 13.12 9.53 -12.58
CA LEU A 254 12.60 8.54 -11.63
C LEU A 254 13.24 7.16 -11.85
N ILE A 255 13.28 6.68 -13.10
CA ILE A 255 13.90 5.39 -13.44
C ILE A 255 15.39 5.40 -13.07
N GLU A 256 16.13 6.45 -13.41
CA GLU A 256 17.56 6.57 -13.11
C GLU A 256 17.83 6.53 -11.60
N LYS A 257 17.05 7.25 -10.81
CA LYS A 257 17.15 7.21 -9.34
C LYS A 257 16.84 5.83 -8.76
N LEU A 258 15.80 5.17 -9.27
CA LEU A 258 15.46 3.80 -8.88
C LEU A 258 16.57 2.82 -9.29
N ARG A 259 17.20 3.00 -10.45
CA ARG A 259 18.32 2.18 -10.91
C ARG A 259 19.56 2.34 -10.02
N VAL A 260 19.87 3.56 -9.59
CA VAL A 260 20.96 3.81 -8.63
C VAL A 260 20.72 3.08 -7.31
N ALA A 261 19.48 3.13 -6.82
CA ALA A 261 19.07 2.51 -5.57
C ALA A 261 19.00 0.96 -5.68
N HIS A 262 18.57 0.44 -6.82
CA HIS A 262 18.23 -0.96 -7.07
C HIS A 262 18.88 -1.46 -8.36
N LYS A 263 20.20 -1.62 -8.33
CA LYS A 263 21.06 -1.89 -9.51
C LYS A 263 20.59 -3.08 -10.35
N ASN A 264 20.04 -4.11 -9.72
CA ASN A 264 19.67 -5.37 -10.36
C ASN A 264 18.17 -5.54 -10.62
N ALA A 265 17.34 -4.61 -10.19
CA ALA A 265 15.90 -4.71 -10.37
C ALA A 265 15.49 -4.61 -11.84
N HIS A 266 14.47 -5.37 -12.24
CA HIS A 266 13.74 -5.12 -13.47
C HIS A 266 12.71 -4.02 -13.21
N ILE A 267 12.73 -2.96 -14.02
CA ILE A 267 11.83 -1.81 -13.90
C ILE A 267 10.84 -1.85 -15.07
N PHE A 268 9.57 -1.96 -14.73
CA PHE A 268 8.47 -2.00 -15.68
C PHE A 268 7.70 -0.69 -15.64
N GLY A 269 7.78 0.11 -16.70
CA GLY A 269 6.88 1.24 -16.92
C GLY A 269 5.60 0.73 -17.54
N VAL A 270 4.48 0.92 -16.85
CA VAL A 270 3.18 0.44 -17.31
C VAL A 270 2.25 1.61 -17.60
N PHE A 271 1.45 1.51 -18.67
CA PHE A 271 0.51 2.58 -19.04
C PHE A 271 -0.76 2.01 -19.67
N GLY A 272 -1.89 2.70 -19.46
CA GLY A 272 -3.21 2.32 -19.93
C GLY A 272 -4.21 2.17 -18.81
N GLY A 273 -5.42 1.84 -19.18
CA GLY A 273 -6.47 1.49 -18.21
C GLY A 273 -7.57 2.53 -18.05
N ILE A 274 -7.35 3.83 -18.29
CA ILE A 274 -8.39 4.86 -18.05
C ILE A 274 -8.46 5.92 -19.14
N LEU A 275 -7.35 6.27 -19.77
CA LEU A 275 -7.31 7.28 -20.84
C LEU A 275 -7.66 6.68 -22.22
N ASP A 276 -8.11 7.53 -23.11
CA ASP A 276 -8.44 7.20 -24.50
C ASP A 276 -7.94 8.28 -25.47
N GLY A 277 -8.08 8.01 -26.77
CA GLY A 277 -7.78 8.96 -27.84
C GLY A 277 -6.37 9.54 -27.79
N GLU A 278 -6.25 10.85 -28.04
CA GLU A 278 -4.96 11.55 -28.11
C GLU A 278 -4.23 11.55 -26.77
N ARG A 279 -4.94 11.64 -25.64
CA ARG A 279 -4.35 11.63 -24.29
C ARG A 279 -3.65 10.30 -24.00
N TYR A 280 -4.31 9.21 -24.38
CA TYR A 280 -3.72 7.88 -24.29
C TYR A 280 -2.51 7.73 -25.20
N ALA A 281 -2.63 8.12 -26.48
CA ALA A 281 -1.56 8.02 -27.46
C ALA A 281 -0.31 8.82 -27.03
N ALA A 282 -0.50 10.04 -26.53
CA ALA A 282 0.59 10.89 -26.03
C ALA A 282 1.30 10.24 -24.83
N GLY A 283 0.57 9.81 -23.80
CA GLY A 283 1.15 9.19 -22.61
C GLY A 283 1.87 7.88 -22.93
N ARG A 284 1.25 7.02 -23.75
CA ARG A 284 1.88 5.78 -24.24
C ARG A 284 3.20 6.06 -24.95
N THR A 285 3.21 7.03 -25.87
CA THR A 285 4.40 7.42 -26.64
C THR A 285 5.49 7.96 -25.71
N ALA A 286 5.16 8.87 -24.81
CA ALA A 286 6.11 9.49 -23.89
C ALA A 286 6.83 8.43 -23.03
N ILE A 287 6.08 7.48 -22.44
CA ILE A 287 6.65 6.44 -21.59
C ILE A 287 7.44 5.41 -22.41
N SER A 288 6.85 4.89 -23.49
CA SER A 288 7.51 3.85 -24.30
C SER A 288 8.80 4.36 -24.94
N THR A 289 8.81 5.61 -25.45
CA THR A 289 10.00 6.24 -26.04
C THR A 289 11.08 6.47 -24.97
N THR A 290 10.72 6.93 -23.77
CA THR A 290 11.67 7.11 -22.66
C THR A 290 12.33 5.78 -22.30
N ILE A 291 11.56 4.70 -22.18
CA ILE A 291 12.08 3.34 -21.88
C ILE A 291 12.98 2.85 -23.03
N ALA A 292 12.57 3.04 -24.29
CA ALA A 292 13.39 2.66 -25.44
C ALA A 292 14.73 3.41 -25.46
N LYS A 293 14.74 4.70 -25.12
CA LYS A 293 15.96 5.50 -24.98
C LYS A 293 16.90 4.96 -23.92
N LEU A 294 16.37 4.61 -22.73
CA LEU A 294 17.15 4.02 -21.65
C LEU A 294 17.73 2.64 -22.03
N LYS A 295 16.94 1.80 -22.70
CA LYS A 295 17.43 0.54 -23.27
C LYS A 295 18.60 0.75 -24.25
N LYS A 296 18.46 1.70 -25.17
CA LYS A 296 19.50 2.04 -26.11
C LYS A 296 20.76 2.58 -25.44
N ALA A 297 20.61 3.26 -24.28
CA ALA A 297 21.72 3.72 -23.46
C ALA A 297 22.38 2.61 -22.61
N GLY A 298 21.91 1.37 -22.70
CA GLY A 298 22.53 0.19 -22.05
C GLY A 298 21.77 -0.38 -20.87
N ASP A 299 20.64 0.19 -20.43
CA ASP A 299 19.82 -0.40 -19.36
C ASP A 299 18.90 -1.50 -19.93
N SER A 300 19.40 -2.75 -19.96
CA SER A 300 18.66 -3.90 -20.47
C SER A 300 17.49 -4.34 -19.56
N ARG A 301 17.38 -3.81 -18.34
CA ARG A 301 16.37 -4.20 -17.34
C ARG A 301 15.25 -3.17 -17.18
N VAL A 302 14.98 -2.35 -18.19
CA VAL A 302 13.80 -1.49 -18.26
C VAL A 302 12.84 -2.02 -19.33
N HIS A 303 11.55 -2.04 -19.03
CA HIS A 303 10.52 -2.66 -19.88
C HIS A 303 9.30 -1.77 -19.94
N PHE A 304 8.64 -1.72 -21.10
CA PHE A 304 7.34 -1.05 -21.27
C PHE A 304 6.25 -2.10 -21.40
N ILE A 305 5.17 -1.92 -20.65
CA ILE A 305 3.99 -2.77 -20.69
C ILE A 305 2.76 -1.91 -20.93
N GLU A 306 1.94 -2.31 -21.88
CA GLU A 306 0.67 -1.67 -22.17
C GLU A 306 -0.48 -2.42 -21.52
N PHE A 307 -1.25 -1.72 -20.68
CA PHE A 307 -2.48 -2.28 -20.13
C PHE A 307 -3.65 -2.06 -21.07
N THR A 308 -4.19 -3.16 -21.58
CA THR A 308 -5.44 -3.17 -22.33
C THR A 308 -6.58 -3.62 -21.45
N LEU A 309 -7.68 -2.86 -21.40
CA LEU A 309 -8.85 -3.27 -20.64
C LEU A 309 -9.71 -4.26 -21.43
N PRO A 310 -10.21 -5.32 -20.79
CA PRO A 310 -11.11 -6.26 -21.43
C PRO A 310 -12.47 -5.61 -21.67
N ASN A 311 -13.19 -6.10 -22.68
CA ASN A 311 -14.64 -5.88 -22.77
C ASN A 311 -15.34 -6.95 -21.92
N ALA A 312 -15.54 -6.70 -20.64
CA ALA A 312 -16.04 -7.63 -19.64
C ALA A 312 -17.06 -6.97 -18.72
N PRO A 313 -17.96 -7.70 -18.07
CA PRO A 313 -19.05 -7.14 -17.25
C PRO A 313 -18.58 -6.21 -16.15
N ARG A 314 -17.48 -6.55 -15.46
CA ARG A 314 -16.88 -5.74 -14.38
C ARG A 314 -15.57 -5.08 -14.83
N ARG A 315 -15.55 -4.58 -16.08
CA ARG A 315 -14.45 -3.80 -16.62
C ARG A 315 -14.21 -2.53 -15.83
N TRP A 316 -15.31 -1.86 -15.46
CA TRP A 316 -15.30 -0.60 -14.72
C TRP A 316 -15.78 -0.80 -13.28
N GLY A 317 -15.11 -0.13 -12.36
CA GLY A 317 -15.59 0.23 -11.04
C GLY A 317 -16.05 1.69 -11.02
N CYS A 318 -16.13 2.31 -9.84
CA CYS A 318 -16.63 3.67 -9.71
C CYS A 318 -15.78 4.70 -10.48
N ASP A 319 -16.45 5.77 -10.94
CA ASP A 319 -15.83 6.94 -11.59
C ASP A 319 -14.87 6.52 -12.74
N TRP A 320 -15.27 5.55 -13.58
CA TRP A 320 -14.51 5.05 -14.74
C TRP A 320 -13.15 4.42 -14.40
N HIS A 321 -12.91 4.04 -13.16
CA HIS A 321 -11.70 3.30 -12.80
C HIS A 321 -11.80 1.83 -13.16
N PRO A 322 -10.66 1.13 -13.37
CA PRO A 322 -10.68 -0.30 -13.66
C PRO A 322 -11.32 -1.12 -12.54
N GLY A 323 -12.40 -1.83 -12.85
CA GLY A 323 -13.09 -2.75 -11.96
C GLY A 323 -12.37 -4.10 -11.80
N LEU A 324 -13.00 -5.03 -11.10
CA LEU A 324 -12.39 -6.32 -10.73
C LEU A 324 -11.85 -7.11 -11.93
N ASP A 325 -12.59 -7.20 -13.03
CA ASP A 325 -12.14 -7.99 -14.20
C ASP A 325 -10.99 -7.30 -14.94
N ALA A 326 -10.98 -5.97 -14.97
CA ALA A 326 -9.86 -5.20 -15.52
C ALA A 326 -8.60 -5.35 -14.67
N GLN A 327 -8.70 -5.23 -13.35
CA GLN A 327 -7.57 -5.41 -12.43
C GLN A 327 -6.97 -6.82 -12.53
N GLN A 328 -7.80 -7.84 -12.66
CA GLN A 328 -7.34 -9.21 -12.90
C GLN A 328 -6.62 -9.36 -14.25
N ARG A 329 -7.11 -8.70 -15.29
CA ARG A 329 -6.45 -8.67 -16.60
C ARG A 329 -5.08 -8.01 -16.53
N MET A 330 -5.01 -6.83 -15.91
CA MET A 330 -3.75 -6.11 -15.68
C MET A 330 -2.75 -6.97 -14.91
N ALA A 331 -3.21 -7.67 -13.88
CA ALA A 331 -2.38 -8.59 -13.11
C ALA A 331 -1.84 -9.72 -13.97
N ARG A 332 -2.67 -10.38 -14.79
CA ARG A 332 -2.22 -11.46 -15.71
C ARG A 332 -1.21 -10.96 -16.73
N THR A 333 -1.43 -9.77 -17.30
CA THR A 333 -0.46 -9.16 -18.22
C THR A 333 0.90 -8.97 -17.54
N LEU A 334 0.91 -8.40 -16.33
CA LEU A 334 2.15 -8.23 -15.57
C LEU A 334 2.82 -9.56 -15.19
N GLN A 335 2.05 -10.57 -14.79
CA GLN A 335 2.59 -11.91 -14.49
C GLN A 335 3.33 -12.49 -15.70
N THR A 336 2.70 -12.47 -16.87
CA THR A 336 3.30 -12.96 -18.11
C THR A 336 4.59 -12.22 -18.45
N GLU A 337 4.60 -10.90 -18.31
CA GLU A 337 5.77 -10.08 -18.63
C GLU A 337 6.90 -10.26 -17.59
N ILE A 338 6.56 -10.35 -16.31
CA ILE A 338 7.56 -10.60 -15.25
C ILE A 338 8.21 -11.96 -15.45
N ASP A 339 7.45 -13.01 -15.75
CA ASP A 339 7.96 -14.37 -15.98
C ASP A 339 8.96 -14.45 -17.15
N GLN A 340 8.87 -13.55 -18.14
CA GLN A 340 9.81 -13.50 -19.26
C GLN A 340 11.20 -12.98 -18.86
N TYR A 341 11.27 -12.11 -17.84
CA TYR A 341 12.49 -11.38 -17.52
C TYR A 341 13.07 -11.71 -16.15
N VAL A 342 12.26 -12.21 -15.25
CA VAL A 342 12.64 -12.44 -13.85
C VAL A 342 12.45 -13.92 -13.51
N ALA A 343 13.54 -14.57 -13.16
CA ALA A 343 13.50 -15.98 -12.71
C ALA A 343 12.96 -16.05 -11.27
N TRP A 344 11.65 -16.04 -11.13
CA TRP A 344 10.94 -16.11 -9.85
C TRP A 344 10.30 -17.46 -9.59
#